data_d6c22e7c125d192f09d81e757fc446fa
#
_entry.id   d6c22e7c125d192f09d81e757fc446fa
#
_cell.length_a   1.000
_cell.length_b   1.000
_cell.length_c   1.000
_cell.angle_alpha   90.00
_cell.angle_beta   90.00
_cell.angle_gamma   90.00
#
_symmetry.space_group_name_H-M   'P 1'
#
loop_
_entity.id
_entity.type
_entity.pdbx_description
1 polymer ?
#
loop_
_entity_poly.entity_id
_entity_poly.type
_entity_poly.pdbx_seq_one_letter_code
_entity_poly.pdbx_strand_id
1 'polypeptide(L)'
;MADLHAIHDGLVVTAFWEAKPAEVDQVVDILKRFLPQAQREPGVKAFQIHQSLTEPEKFFFYEVFRDEAAFADHQQTDHFKTLIAGQALPKLAKRERTQHRFV
;
A
#
# COMPACT_ATOMS: atom_id res chain seq x y z
N MET A 1 3.32 13.85 18.10
CA MET A 1 2.25 13.62 17.10
C MET A 1 2.72 14.15 15.75
N ALA A 2 2.52 13.39 14.70
CA ALA A 2 2.88 13.84 13.36
C ALA A 2 1.91 14.94 12.90
N ASP A 3 2.46 15.99 12.30
CA ASP A 3 1.70 17.04 11.66
C ASP A 3 1.33 16.57 10.24
N LEU A 4 0.03 16.44 9.94
CA LEU A 4 -0.44 16.04 8.62
C LEU A 4 0.02 16.98 7.52
N HIS A 5 0.25 18.26 7.85
CA HIS A 5 0.70 19.27 6.89
C HIS A 5 2.22 19.25 6.68
N ALA A 6 2.98 18.45 7.45
CA ALA A 6 4.40 18.26 7.23
C ALA A 6 4.70 17.55 5.92
N ILE A 7 3.76 16.72 5.43
CA ILE A 7 3.87 16.04 4.14
C ILE A 7 3.03 16.81 3.13
N HIS A 8 3.71 17.62 2.30
CA HIS A 8 3.06 18.49 1.34
C HIS A 8 3.64 18.38 -0.07
N ASP A 9 4.61 17.49 -0.29
CA ASP A 9 5.20 17.22 -1.59
C ASP A 9 5.58 15.74 -1.72
N GLY A 10 5.89 15.33 -2.92
CA GLY A 10 6.23 13.96 -3.26
C GLY A 10 5.24 13.36 -4.24
N LEU A 11 5.40 12.07 -4.48
CA LEU A 11 4.49 11.27 -5.29
C LEU A 11 3.50 10.57 -4.38
N VAL A 12 2.20 10.84 -4.59
CA VAL A 12 1.13 10.13 -3.87
C VAL A 12 0.65 8.97 -4.74
N VAL A 13 0.58 7.79 -4.15
CA VAL A 13 0.02 6.61 -4.80
C VAL A 13 -1.14 6.12 -3.96
N THR A 14 -2.29 5.96 -4.58
CA THR A 14 -3.44 5.32 -3.93
C THR A 14 -3.74 4.00 -4.62
N ALA A 15 -4.22 3.04 -3.84
CA ALA A 15 -4.64 1.76 -4.40
C ALA A 15 -5.93 1.31 -3.72
N PHE A 16 -6.78 0.66 -4.49
CA PHE A 16 -7.98 -0.01 -3.99
C PHE A 16 -7.87 -1.48 -4.34
N TRP A 17 -8.08 -2.33 -3.35
CA TRP A 17 -8.12 -3.77 -3.51
C TRP A 17 -9.46 -4.32 -3.08
N GLU A 18 -9.91 -5.33 -3.80
CA GLU A 18 -11.00 -6.19 -3.34
C GLU A 18 -10.48 -7.62 -3.28
N ALA A 19 -10.41 -8.18 -2.08
CA ALA A 19 -10.00 -9.58 -1.89
C ALA A 19 -11.13 -10.52 -2.33
N LYS A 20 -10.77 -11.71 -2.80
CA LYS A 20 -11.74 -12.79 -2.96
C LYS A 20 -12.35 -13.11 -1.59
N PRO A 21 -13.66 -13.38 -1.47
CA PRO A 21 -14.32 -13.49 -0.17
C PRO A 21 -13.67 -14.49 0.78
N ALA A 22 -13.22 -15.63 0.29
CA ALA A 22 -12.58 -16.66 1.11
C ALA A 22 -11.15 -16.32 1.51
N GLU A 23 -10.57 -15.24 0.99
CA GLU A 23 -9.15 -14.90 1.14
C GLU A 23 -8.92 -13.67 2.03
N VAL A 24 -9.98 -13.07 2.57
CA VAL A 24 -9.88 -11.79 3.32
C VAL A 24 -8.89 -11.88 4.48
N ASP A 25 -9.01 -12.91 5.32
CA ASP A 25 -8.16 -13.04 6.51
C ASP A 25 -6.69 -13.24 6.13
N GLN A 26 -6.43 -13.96 5.04
CA GLN A 26 -5.07 -14.16 4.54
C GLN A 26 -4.48 -12.86 3.99
N VAL A 27 -5.29 -12.07 3.29
CA VAL A 27 -4.85 -10.75 2.78
C VAL A 27 -4.51 -9.84 3.95
N VAL A 28 -5.35 -9.79 4.99
CA VAL A 28 -5.08 -8.99 6.20
C VAL A 28 -3.76 -9.41 6.84
N ASP A 29 -3.52 -10.71 6.99
CA ASP A 29 -2.28 -11.21 7.59
C ASP A 29 -1.05 -10.81 6.76
N ILE A 30 -1.11 -10.95 5.44
CA ILE A 30 -0.04 -10.54 4.53
C ILE A 30 0.25 -9.05 4.69
N LEU A 31 -0.80 -8.21 4.71
CA LEU A 31 -0.65 -6.77 4.82
C LEU A 31 -0.07 -6.34 6.17
N LYS A 32 -0.42 -7.03 7.26
CA LYS A 32 0.17 -6.77 8.58
C LYS A 32 1.67 -7.05 8.62
N ARG A 33 2.14 -8.04 7.86
CA ARG A 33 3.58 -8.35 7.74
C ARG A 33 4.28 -7.38 6.80
N PHE A 34 3.60 -6.93 5.76
CA PHE A 34 4.15 -6.04 4.74
C PHE A 34 4.31 -4.60 5.24
N LEU A 35 3.29 -4.07 5.92
CA LEU A 35 3.21 -2.65 6.27
C LEU A 35 4.44 -2.11 7.00
N PRO A 36 4.96 -2.76 8.07
CA PRO A 36 6.12 -2.22 8.77
C PRO A 36 7.37 -2.14 7.87
N GLN A 37 7.52 -3.07 6.94
CA GLN A 37 8.65 -3.10 6.02
C GLN A 37 8.55 -1.97 4.99
N ALA A 38 7.35 -1.72 4.47
CA ALA A 38 7.11 -0.60 3.56
C ALA A 38 7.38 0.74 4.25
N GLN A 39 6.95 0.90 5.50
CA GLN A 39 7.15 2.13 6.27
C GLN A 39 8.62 2.44 6.56
N ARG A 40 9.51 1.45 6.53
CA ARG A 40 10.94 1.62 6.78
C ARG A 40 11.74 1.94 5.52
N GLU A 41 11.15 1.90 4.36
CA GLU A 41 11.87 2.22 3.12
C GLU A 41 12.31 3.69 3.13
N PRO A 42 13.57 3.98 2.76
CA PRO A 42 14.10 5.36 2.87
C PRO A 42 13.32 6.40 2.08
N GLY A 43 12.74 6.00 0.95
CA GLY A 43 11.99 6.90 0.09
C GLY A 43 10.51 7.01 0.42
N VAL A 44 10.02 6.34 1.46
CA VAL A 44 8.62 6.39 1.87
C VAL A 44 8.42 7.48 2.92
N LYS A 45 7.56 8.45 2.64
CA LYS A 45 7.17 9.51 3.57
C LYS A 45 5.98 9.11 4.44
N ALA A 46 5.04 8.37 3.86
CA ALA A 46 3.88 7.82 4.56
C ALA A 46 3.42 6.56 3.84
N PHE A 47 2.95 5.60 4.61
CA PHE A 47 2.37 4.39 4.06
C PHE A 47 1.28 3.91 5.00
N GLN A 48 0.03 3.91 4.54
CA GLN A 48 -1.13 3.51 5.33
C GLN A 48 -1.96 2.51 4.55
N ILE A 49 -2.47 1.51 5.25
CA ILE A 49 -3.38 0.53 4.68
C ILE A 49 -4.64 0.53 5.54
N HIS A 50 -5.79 0.66 4.89
CA HIS A 50 -7.09 0.73 5.55
C HIS A 50 -7.99 -0.39 5.05
N GLN A 51 -8.81 -0.93 5.93
CA GLN A 51 -9.84 -1.91 5.58
C GLN A 51 -11.21 -1.27 5.80
N SER A 52 -12.13 -1.48 4.87
CA SER A 52 -13.50 -0.98 5.00
C SER A 52 -14.18 -1.59 6.23
N LEU A 53 -14.91 -0.77 6.98
CA LEU A 53 -15.67 -1.23 8.14
C LEU A 53 -16.94 -1.99 7.75
N THR A 54 -17.48 -1.71 6.55
CA THR A 54 -18.74 -2.30 6.11
C THR A 54 -18.56 -3.42 5.10
N GLU A 55 -17.46 -3.38 4.34
CA GLU A 55 -17.14 -4.37 3.32
C GLU A 55 -15.70 -4.87 3.55
N PRO A 56 -15.50 -5.87 4.42
CA PRO A 56 -14.15 -6.26 4.88
C PRO A 56 -13.23 -6.78 3.78
N GLU A 57 -13.74 -7.14 2.61
CA GLU A 57 -12.95 -7.53 1.46
C GLU A 57 -12.29 -6.33 0.75
N LYS A 58 -12.65 -5.09 1.11
CA LYS A 58 -12.16 -3.87 0.45
C LYS A 58 -11.10 -3.17 1.28
N PHE A 59 -10.00 -2.82 0.61
CA PHE A 59 -8.83 -2.16 1.21
C PHE A 59 -8.49 -0.92 0.42
N PHE A 60 -8.00 0.10 1.14
CA PHE A 60 -7.50 1.34 0.56
C PHE A 60 -6.09 1.61 1.05
N PHE A 61 -5.19 1.92 0.11
CA PHE A 61 -3.80 2.25 0.38
C PHE A 61 -3.57 3.73 0.12
N TYR A 62 -2.93 4.41 1.05
CA TYR A 62 -2.44 5.76 0.88
C TYR A 62 -0.93 5.76 1.09
N GLU A 63 -0.19 6.08 0.03
CA GLU A 63 1.26 5.97 0.01
C GLU A 63 1.83 7.28 -0.49
N VAL A 64 2.85 7.80 0.20
CA VAL A 64 3.58 8.99 -0.25
C VAL A 64 5.05 8.64 -0.34
N PHE A 65 5.61 8.78 -1.54
CA PHE A 65 7.01 8.55 -1.84
C PHE A 65 7.72 9.88 -2.06
N ARG A 66 9.03 9.91 -1.79
CA ARG A 66 9.85 11.09 -2.04
C ARG A 66 9.75 11.53 -3.50
N ASP A 67 9.78 10.59 -4.44
CA ASP A 67 9.73 10.81 -5.88
C ASP A 67 9.40 9.50 -6.63
N GLU A 68 9.39 9.57 -7.96
CA GLU A 68 9.12 8.40 -8.79
C GLU A 68 10.18 7.31 -8.63
N ALA A 69 11.45 7.69 -8.40
CA ALA A 69 12.52 6.72 -8.20
C ALA A 69 12.29 5.91 -6.92
N ALA A 70 11.82 6.55 -5.85
CA ALA A 70 11.50 5.87 -4.60
C ALA A 70 10.33 4.90 -4.77
N PHE A 71 9.34 5.25 -5.58
CA PHE A 71 8.25 4.33 -5.91
C PHE A 71 8.74 3.13 -6.72
N ALA A 72 9.62 3.35 -7.68
CA ALA A 72 10.23 2.27 -8.45
C ALA A 72 11.04 1.34 -7.53
N ASP A 73 11.83 1.90 -6.61
CA ASP A 73 12.59 1.13 -5.63
C ASP A 73 11.68 0.28 -4.75
N HIS A 74 10.55 0.85 -4.31
CA HIS A 74 9.55 0.15 -3.52
C HIS A 74 9.09 -1.15 -4.20
N GLN A 75 8.84 -1.08 -5.50
CA GLN A 75 8.38 -2.24 -6.28
C GLN A 75 9.49 -3.29 -6.50
N GLN A 76 10.74 -2.93 -6.25
CA GLN A 76 11.89 -3.85 -6.38
C GLN A 76 12.31 -4.46 -5.04
N THR A 77 11.69 -4.07 -3.93
CA THR A 77 12.04 -4.64 -2.61
C THR A 77 11.64 -6.11 -2.52
N ASP A 78 12.36 -6.86 -1.68
CA ASP A 78 12.04 -8.27 -1.45
C ASP A 78 10.65 -8.44 -0.84
N HIS A 79 10.28 -7.56 0.10
CA HIS A 79 8.97 -7.63 0.75
C HIS A 79 7.84 -7.34 -0.24
N PHE A 80 8.02 -6.43 -1.19
CA PHE A 80 7.01 -6.21 -2.23
C PHE A 80 6.87 -7.45 -3.13
N LYS A 81 7.99 -7.95 -3.63
CA LYS A 81 7.99 -9.11 -4.54
C LYS A 81 7.43 -10.36 -3.88
N THR A 82 7.78 -10.61 -2.63
CA THR A 82 7.37 -11.81 -1.91
C THR A 82 5.93 -11.69 -1.41
N LEU A 83 5.62 -10.64 -0.66
CA LEU A 83 4.34 -10.52 0.02
C LEU A 83 3.24 -9.98 -0.89
N ILE A 84 3.53 -8.98 -1.70
CA ILE A 84 2.51 -8.37 -2.57
C ILE A 84 2.37 -9.17 -3.86
N ALA A 85 3.41 -9.20 -4.69
CA ALA A 85 3.33 -9.87 -5.99
C ALA A 85 3.15 -11.38 -5.85
N GLY A 86 3.89 -11.99 -4.92
CA GLY A 86 3.89 -13.44 -4.76
C GLY A 86 2.72 -14.00 -3.98
N GLN A 87 2.20 -13.29 -3.00
CA GLN A 87 1.17 -13.83 -2.11
C GLN A 87 -0.17 -13.09 -2.18
N ALA A 88 -0.18 -11.75 -2.09
CA ALA A 88 -1.43 -11.01 -2.02
C ALA A 88 -2.17 -10.91 -3.35
N LEU A 89 -1.48 -10.56 -4.43
CA LEU A 89 -2.14 -10.31 -5.72
C LEU A 89 -2.97 -11.49 -6.23
N PRO A 90 -2.53 -12.76 -6.12
CA PRO A 90 -3.35 -13.89 -6.53
C PRO A 90 -4.66 -14.05 -5.75
N LYS A 91 -4.77 -13.42 -4.57
CA LYS A 91 -5.94 -13.49 -3.69
C LYS A 91 -6.95 -12.37 -3.91
N LEU A 92 -6.69 -11.50 -4.89
CA LEU A 92 -7.54 -10.35 -5.16
C LEU A 92 -8.51 -10.62 -6.32
N ALA A 93 -9.75 -10.14 -6.14
CA ALA A 93 -10.75 -10.11 -7.21
C ALA A 93 -10.57 -8.87 -8.10
N LYS A 94 -10.17 -7.73 -7.47
CA LYS A 94 -9.96 -6.47 -8.19
C LYS A 94 -8.84 -5.68 -7.54
N ARG A 95 -8.17 -4.85 -8.34
CA ARG A 95 -7.24 -3.85 -7.84
C ARG A 95 -7.17 -2.67 -8.80
N GLU A 96 -6.98 -1.48 -8.23
CA GLU A 96 -6.74 -0.24 -8.97
C GLU A 96 -5.61 0.52 -8.29
N ARG A 97 -4.80 1.22 -9.07
CA ARG A 97 -3.71 2.05 -8.55
C ARG A 97 -3.65 3.35 -9.35
N THR A 98 -3.53 4.46 -8.64
CA THR A 98 -3.47 5.78 -9.25
C THR A 98 -2.32 6.57 -8.65
N GLN A 99 -1.59 7.29 -9.50
CA GLN A 99 -0.55 8.22 -9.08
C GLN A 99 -1.09 9.64 -9.08
N HIS A 100 -0.70 10.42 -8.06
CA HIS A 100 -1.16 11.78 -7.86
C HIS A 100 0.02 12.68 -7.49
N ARG A 101 -0.16 13.97 -7.70
CA ARG A 101 0.72 14.98 -7.14
C ARG A 101 -0.09 15.89 -6.20
N PHE A 102 0.62 16.51 -5.29
CA PHE A 102 -0.02 17.51 -4.43
C PHE A 102 -0.45 18.72 -5.25
N VAL A 103 -1.56 19.29 -4.87
CA VAL A 103 -2.07 20.55 -5.46
C VAL A 103 -1.42 21.78 -4.74
#